data_9afd76b34c0e4e78ac5f9450e534e7e5
#
_entry.id   9afd76b34c0e4e78ac5f9450e534e7e5
#
_cell.length_a   1.000
_cell.length_b   1.000
_cell.length_c   1.000
_cell.angle_alpha   90.00
_cell.angle_beta   90.00
_cell.angle_gamma   90.00
#
_symmetry.space_group_name_H-M   'P 1'
#
loop_
_entity.id
_entity.type
_entity.pdbx_description
1 polymer ?
#
loop_
_entity_poly.entity_id
_entity_poly.type
_entity_poly.pdbx_seq_one_letter_code
_entity_poly.pdbx_strand_id
1 'polypeptide(L)'
;MSQSPPTITRLLPWTTPEGKTCILVSDGGPQGGFSFLADRFEAVQLEMALGLIEHAADLLADSRATDRELRFLCCQLRATLVDVHRVAVSRGERLPVATGQ
;
A
#
# COMPACT_ATOMS: atom_id res chain seq x y z
N MET A 1 -38.95 -2.82 10.42
CA MET A 1 -37.72 -3.49 10.74
C MET A 1 -36.54 -2.78 10.13
N SER A 2 -35.63 -2.35 10.96
CA SER A 2 -34.48 -1.62 10.45
C SER A 2 -33.30 -2.57 10.30
N GLN A 3 -32.60 -2.42 9.23
CA GLN A 3 -31.36 -3.14 9.00
C GLN A 3 -30.20 -2.18 9.16
N SER A 4 -29.18 -2.63 9.82
CA SER A 4 -27.96 -1.85 9.89
C SER A 4 -27.34 -1.78 8.50
N PRO A 5 -26.82 -0.63 8.08
CA PRO A 5 -26.11 -0.57 6.82
C PRO A 5 -24.89 -1.49 6.88
N PRO A 6 -24.46 -2.02 5.75
CA PRO A 6 -23.29 -2.89 5.73
C PRO A 6 -22.06 -2.13 6.22
N THR A 7 -21.26 -2.80 7.02
CA THR A 7 -20.00 -2.25 7.49
C THR A 7 -18.95 -2.47 6.44
N ILE A 8 -18.28 -1.41 6.05
CA ILE A 8 -17.20 -1.47 5.09
C ILE A 8 -15.88 -1.31 5.84
N THR A 9 -14.98 -2.23 5.61
CA THR A 9 -13.65 -2.14 6.18
C THR A 9 -12.64 -1.87 5.09
N ARG A 10 -11.64 -1.08 5.43
CA ARG A 10 -10.56 -0.75 4.51
C ARG A 10 -9.23 -0.81 5.24
N LEU A 11 -8.31 -1.59 4.68
CA LEU A 11 -6.93 -1.60 5.16
C LEU A 11 -6.27 -0.29 4.75
N LEU A 12 -5.77 0.44 5.74
CA LEU A 12 -5.12 1.73 5.49
C LEU A 12 -3.66 1.53 5.08
N PRO A 13 -3.11 2.47 4.30
CA PRO A 13 -1.73 2.35 3.80
C PRO A 13 -0.67 2.74 4.81
N TRP A 14 -1.05 3.02 6.05
CA TRP A 14 -0.11 3.33 7.12
C TRP A 14 -0.32 2.39 8.29
N THR A 15 0.65 2.40 9.19
CA THR A 15 0.62 1.58 10.40
C THR A 15 0.73 2.46 11.62
N THR A 16 0.45 1.89 12.78
CA THR A 16 0.71 2.56 14.06
C THR A 16 2.21 2.70 14.28
N PRO A 17 2.65 3.55 15.22
CA PRO A 17 4.07 3.62 15.56
C PRO A 17 4.69 2.28 15.94
N GLU A 18 3.88 1.35 16.45
CA GLU A 18 4.34 0.01 16.80
C GLU A 18 4.33 -0.96 15.61
N GLY A 19 4.00 -0.47 14.42
CA GLY A 19 4.00 -1.28 13.22
C GLY A 19 2.74 -2.11 13.00
N LYS A 20 1.68 -1.82 13.74
CA LYS A 20 0.42 -2.57 13.62
C LYS A 20 -0.43 -2.00 12.49
N THR A 21 -1.17 -2.90 11.86
CA THR A 21 -2.09 -2.56 10.79
C THR A 21 -3.20 -1.63 11.28
N CYS A 22 -3.52 -0.63 10.46
CA CYS A 22 -4.66 0.25 10.71
C CYS A 22 -5.79 -0.09 9.76
N ILE A 23 -7.00 -0.13 10.29
CA ILE A 23 -8.19 -0.46 9.49
C ILE A 23 -9.22 0.65 9.74
N LEU A 24 -9.78 1.15 8.64
CA LEU A 24 -10.89 2.07 8.69
C LEU A 24 -12.18 1.27 8.61
N VAL A 25 -13.06 1.48 9.59
CA VAL A 25 -14.38 0.87 9.59
C VAL A 25 -15.39 1.96 9.32
N SER A 26 -16.23 1.73 8.34
CA SER A 26 -17.19 2.71 7.88
C SER A 26 -18.56 2.07 7.75
N ASP A 27 -19.60 2.87 7.94
CA ASP A 27 -20.98 2.42 7.76
C ASP A 27 -21.45 2.58 6.31
N GLY A 28 -20.55 2.89 5.40
CA GLY A 28 -20.90 3.08 4.00
C GLY A 28 -21.37 4.48 3.66
N GLY A 29 -21.37 5.39 4.63
CA GLY A 29 -21.72 6.78 4.37
C GLY A 29 -20.65 7.50 3.58
N PRO A 30 -20.87 8.78 3.29
CA PRO A 30 -19.90 9.57 2.54
C PRO A 30 -18.56 9.54 3.25
N GLN A 31 -17.54 9.15 2.52
CA GLN A 31 -16.22 8.98 3.08
C GLN A 31 -15.42 10.22 2.85
N GLY A 32 -15.46 11.12 3.79
CA GLY A 32 -14.69 12.33 3.64
C GLY A 32 -13.20 12.06 3.73
N GLY A 33 -12.63 12.52 4.81
CA GLY A 33 -11.21 12.72 4.91
C GLY A 33 -10.34 11.49 4.85
N PHE A 34 -10.65 10.46 5.64
CA PHE A 34 -9.70 9.34 5.76
C PHE A 34 -9.59 8.50 4.51
N SER A 35 -10.70 8.27 3.83
CA SER A 35 -10.65 7.47 2.61
C SER A 35 -9.93 8.22 1.50
N PHE A 36 -10.19 9.51 1.37
CA PHE A 36 -9.49 10.36 0.41
C PHE A 36 -7.99 10.42 0.71
N LEU A 37 -7.66 10.61 1.99
CA LEU A 37 -6.26 10.64 2.41
C LEU A 37 -5.55 9.33 2.12
N ALA A 38 -6.22 8.21 2.39
CA ALA A 38 -5.66 6.90 2.11
C ALA A 38 -5.40 6.70 0.62
N ASP A 39 -6.33 7.15 -0.24
CA ASP A 39 -6.13 7.06 -1.68
C ASP A 39 -4.91 7.84 -2.14
N ARG A 40 -4.74 9.05 -1.60
CA ARG A 40 -3.60 9.88 -1.94
C ARG A 40 -2.31 9.26 -1.44
N PHE A 41 -2.32 8.71 -0.25
CA PHE A 41 -1.15 8.09 0.33
C PHE A 41 -0.73 6.87 -0.48
N GLU A 42 -1.70 6.05 -0.88
CA GLU A 42 -1.42 4.89 -1.73
C GLU A 42 -0.80 5.30 -3.06
N ALA A 43 -1.33 6.36 -3.68
CA ALA A 43 -0.80 6.85 -4.94
C ALA A 43 0.67 7.28 -4.81
N VAL A 44 1.00 7.98 -3.72
CA VAL A 44 2.38 8.39 -3.47
C VAL A 44 3.28 7.17 -3.27
N GLN A 45 2.81 6.18 -2.51
CA GLN A 45 3.60 4.96 -2.30
C GLN A 45 3.90 4.23 -3.60
N LEU A 46 2.93 4.17 -4.51
CA LEU A 46 3.12 3.53 -5.81
C LEU A 46 4.09 4.32 -6.68
N GLU A 47 4.03 5.65 -6.65
CA GLU A 47 4.99 6.48 -7.38
C GLU A 47 6.41 6.30 -6.85
N MET A 48 6.56 6.26 -5.53
CA MET A 48 7.86 6.01 -4.92
C MET A 48 8.41 4.65 -5.30
N ALA A 49 7.55 3.65 -5.37
CA ALA A 49 7.94 2.31 -5.79
C ALA A 49 8.46 2.32 -7.24
N LEU A 50 7.79 3.04 -8.13
CA LEU A 50 8.23 3.14 -9.50
C LEU A 50 9.61 3.81 -9.60
N GLY A 51 9.81 4.91 -8.88
CA GLY A 51 11.11 5.56 -8.84
C GLY A 51 12.20 4.64 -8.32
N LEU A 52 11.90 3.83 -7.32
CA LEU A 52 12.86 2.88 -6.77
C LEU A 52 13.19 1.75 -7.75
N ILE A 53 12.19 1.30 -8.51
CA ILE A 53 12.41 0.30 -9.56
C ILE A 53 13.42 0.83 -10.58
N GLU A 54 13.26 2.09 -11.01
CA GLU A 54 14.17 2.71 -11.96
C GLU A 54 15.57 2.88 -11.38
N HIS A 55 15.65 3.31 -10.13
CA HIS A 55 16.93 3.45 -9.44
C HIS A 55 17.63 2.08 -9.31
N ALA A 56 16.87 1.05 -9.00
CA ALA A 56 17.42 -0.29 -8.90
C ALA A 56 17.99 -0.78 -10.24
N ALA A 57 17.29 -0.49 -11.33
CA ALA A 57 17.77 -0.86 -12.65
C ALA A 57 19.11 -0.21 -12.95
N ASP A 58 19.24 1.08 -12.62
CA ASP A 58 20.48 1.82 -12.83
C ASP A 58 21.62 1.26 -11.98
N LEU A 59 21.36 0.98 -10.73
CA LEU A 59 22.38 0.47 -9.83
C LEU A 59 22.83 -0.93 -10.21
N LEU A 60 21.90 -1.77 -10.62
CA LEU A 60 22.20 -3.13 -11.06
C LEU A 60 23.01 -3.16 -12.36
N ALA A 61 22.84 -2.14 -13.20
CA ALA A 61 23.61 -2.01 -14.44
C ALA A 61 25.01 -1.45 -14.20
N ASP A 62 25.29 -0.89 -13.05
CA ASP A 62 26.58 -0.28 -12.74
C ASP A 62 27.51 -1.34 -12.13
N SER A 63 28.52 -1.74 -12.87
CA SER A 63 29.48 -2.73 -12.40
C SER A 63 30.34 -2.24 -11.24
N ARG A 64 30.31 -0.95 -10.96
CA ARG A 64 31.08 -0.36 -9.86
C ARG A 64 30.27 -0.27 -8.57
N ALA A 65 29.01 -0.70 -8.60
CA ALA A 65 28.17 -0.67 -7.41
C ALA A 65 28.81 -1.51 -6.29
N THR A 66 28.88 -0.94 -5.11
CA THR A 66 29.49 -1.61 -3.97
C THR A 66 28.46 -2.52 -3.27
N ASP A 67 28.98 -3.47 -2.50
CA ASP A 67 28.10 -4.32 -1.67
C ASP A 67 27.26 -3.49 -0.75
N ARG A 68 27.82 -2.42 -0.21
CA ARG A 68 27.10 -1.53 0.69
C ARG A 68 25.94 -0.85 -0.01
N GLU A 69 26.17 -0.36 -1.23
CA GLU A 69 25.11 0.25 -2.03
C GLU A 69 24.00 -0.73 -2.37
N LEU A 70 24.40 -1.94 -2.75
CA LEU A 70 23.44 -2.98 -3.09
C LEU A 70 22.63 -3.43 -1.86
N ARG A 71 23.29 -3.52 -0.70
CA ARG A 71 22.60 -3.87 0.53
C ARG A 71 21.58 -2.80 0.93
N PHE A 72 21.97 -1.54 0.81
CA PHE A 72 21.06 -0.43 1.09
C PHE A 72 19.86 -0.47 0.14
N LEU A 73 20.10 -0.71 -1.14
CA LEU A 73 19.03 -0.85 -2.12
C LEU A 73 18.07 -1.99 -1.74
N CYS A 74 18.60 -3.13 -1.33
CA CYS A 74 17.77 -4.26 -0.92
C CYS A 74 16.89 -3.89 0.28
N CYS A 75 17.43 -3.15 1.24
CA CYS A 75 16.65 -2.69 2.38
C CYS A 75 15.52 -1.77 1.95
N GLN A 76 15.79 -0.86 1.03
CA GLN A 76 14.76 0.03 0.50
C GLN A 76 13.71 -0.73 -0.29
N LEU A 77 14.13 -1.67 -1.11
CA LEU A 77 13.21 -2.51 -1.88
C LEU A 77 12.29 -3.30 -0.96
N ARG A 78 12.85 -3.88 0.10
CA ARG A 78 12.06 -4.64 1.05
C ARG A 78 11.00 -3.76 1.72
N ALA A 79 11.41 -2.60 2.21
CA ALA A 79 10.48 -1.68 2.85
C ALA A 79 9.37 -1.23 1.88
N THR A 80 9.74 -0.92 0.66
CA THR A 80 8.78 -0.50 -0.36
C THR A 80 7.83 -1.62 -0.75
N LEU A 81 8.34 -2.86 -0.85
CA LEU A 81 7.49 -4.00 -1.15
C LEU A 81 6.46 -4.27 -0.06
N VAL A 82 6.81 -4.05 1.20
CA VAL A 82 5.85 -4.15 2.30
C VAL A 82 4.70 -3.17 2.09
N ASP A 83 5.03 -1.93 1.73
CA ASP A 83 4.01 -0.91 1.47
C ASP A 83 3.14 -1.25 0.26
N VAL A 84 3.77 -1.66 -0.83
CA VAL A 84 3.04 -2.02 -2.06
C VAL A 84 2.16 -3.23 -1.82
N HIS A 85 2.65 -4.21 -1.08
CA HIS A 85 1.86 -5.39 -0.74
C HIS A 85 0.60 -4.98 0.03
N ARG A 86 0.74 -4.06 0.98
CA ARG A 86 -0.40 -3.57 1.74
C ARG A 86 -1.43 -2.89 0.83
N VAL A 87 -0.94 -2.07 -0.12
CA VAL A 87 -1.83 -1.43 -1.09
C VAL A 87 -2.55 -2.47 -1.93
N ALA A 88 -1.84 -3.48 -2.40
CA ALA A 88 -2.42 -4.52 -3.23
C ALA A 88 -3.50 -5.30 -2.47
N VAL A 89 -3.22 -5.68 -1.23
CA VAL A 89 -4.20 -6.38 -0.40
C VAL A 89 -5.43 -5.51 -0.17
N SER A 90 -5.21 -4.24 0.17
CA SER A 90 -6.30 -3.31 0.41
C SER A 90 -7.20 -3.16 -0.82
N ARG A 91 -6.59 -3.00 -1.98
CA ARG A 91 -7.36 -2.84 -3.23
C ARG A 91 -8.07 -4.12 -3.62
N GLY A 92 -7.47 -5.27 -3.38
CA GLY A 92 -8.11 -6.55 -3.62
C GLY A 92 -9.34 -6.75 -2.76
N GLU A 93 -9.28 -6.34 -1.51
CA GLU A 93 -10.41 -6.44 -0.60
C GLU A 93 -11.56 -5.51 -0.98
N ARG A 94 -11.26 -4.41 -1.67
CA ARG A 94 -12.28 -3.44 -2.09
C ARG A 94 -12.93 -3.78 -3.42
N LEU A 95 -12.39 -4.75 -4.13
CA LEU A 95 -13.00 -5.17 -5.39
C LEU A 95 -14.24 -6.01 -5.13
N PRO A 96 -15.28 -5.87 -5.96
CA PRO A 96 -16.43 -6.75 -5.83
C PRO A 96 -16.00 -8.19 -6.04
N VAL A 97 -16.55 -9.08 -5.22
CA VAL A 97 -16.26 -10.49 -5.35
C VAL A 97 -16.97 -10.99 -6.61
N ALA A 98 -16.23 -11.67 -7.48
CA ALA A 98 -16.83 -12.30 -8.63
C ALA A 98 -17.67 -13.47 -8.15
N THR A 99 -18.99 -13.42 -8.42
CA THR A 99 -19.90 -14.44 -7.99
C THR A 99 -20.52 -15.13 -9.22
N GLY A 100 -21.08 -16.25 -9.00
CA GLY A 100 -21.85 -16.89 -10.04
C GLY A 100 -21.05 -17.67 -11.04
N GLN A 101 -19.95 -18.09 -10.66
CA GLN A 101 -19.11 -18.88 -11.58
C GLN A 101 -19.48 -20.34 -11.57
#